data_a5d69ee7b20ecf9675060f8f7b9ef9f5
#
_entry.id   a5d69ee7b20ecf9675060f8f7b9ef9f5
#
_cell.length_a   1.000
_cell.length_b   1.000
_cell.length_c   1.000
_cell.angle_alpha   90.00
_cell.angle_beta   90.00
_cell.angle_gamma   90.00
#
_symmetry.space_group_name_H-M   'P 1'
#
loop_
_entity.id
_entity.type
_entity.pdbx_description
1 polymer ?
#
loop_
_entity_poly.entity_id
_entity_poly.type
_entity_poly.pdbx_seq_one_letter_code
_entity_poly.pdbx_strand_id
1 'polypeptide(L)'
;MILSSATAGCSSWSDLTAKWARYSEKEKGDLFEELTKAYLILEPKYACKLKHVWLGREIPQAVAKKLKLPSTDYGIDIVAETLSGEFWAVQCKYRQDSNQSLTFGALSTFQALAFGVCQGFSYGLVCSTTERFSHVLKGQDRIGFCSLDDWQSLDADF
;
A
#
# COMPACT_ATOMS: atom_id res chain seq x y z
N MET A 1 8.98 2.17 -14.58
CA MET A 1 9.00 0.72 -14.94
C MET A 1 7.56 0.25 -14.96
N ILE A 2 7.17 -0.61 -15.89
CA ILE A 2 5.78 -1.06 -15.98
C ILE A 2 5.66 -2.37 -15.18
N LEU A 3 4.72 -2.43 -14.24
CA LEU A 3 4.46 -3.61 -13.39
C LEU A 3 4.33 -4.89 -14.23
N SER A 4 3.59 -4.85 -15.34
CA SER A 4 3.38 -6.00 -16.22
C SER A 4 4.67 -6.65 -16.72
N SER A 5 5.73 -5.87 -16.99
CA SER A 5 7.03 -6.43 -17.37
C SER A 5 7.80 -7.00 -16.19
N ALA A 6 7.61 -6.42 -15.01
CA ALA A 6 8.25 -6.86 -13.77
C ALA A 6 7.61 -8.11 -13.16
N THR A 7 6.36 -8.42 -13.53
CA THR A 7 5.61 -9.61 -13.08
C THR A 7 5.52 -10.70 -14.14
N ALA A 8 5.82 -10.40 -15.41
CA ALA A 8 5.69 -11.34 -16.52
C ALA A 8 6.40 -12.68 -16.23
N GLY A 9 5.67 -13.79 -16.37
CA GLY A 9 6.18 -15.14 -16.13
C GLY A 9 6.35 -15.52 -14.66
N CYS A 10 5.92 -14.69 -13.72
CA CYS A 10 5.81 -15.06 -12.31
C CYS A 10 4.47 -15.79 -12.08
N SER A 11 4.50 -16.87 -11.33
CA SER A 11 3.32 -17.63 -10.93
C SER A 11 3.15 -17.71 -9.41
N SER A 12 4.06 -17.08 -8.69
CA SER A 12 4.06 -17.05 -7.23
C SER A 12 4.77 -15.81 -6.70
N TRP A 13 4.55 -15.52 -5.42
CA TRP A 13 5.29 -14.49 -4.70
C TRP A 13 6.81 -14.74 -4.71
N SER A 14 7.21 -16.00 -4.61
CA SER A 14 8.63 -16.39 -4.68
C SER A 14 9.27 -16.05 -6.02
N ASP A 15 8.58 -16.33 -7.14
CA ASP A 15 9.06 -15.98 -8.47
C ASP A 15 9.22 -14.47 -8.63
N LEU A 16 8.24 -13.73 -8.13
CA LEU A 16 8.23 -12.28 -8.18
C LEU A 16 9.40 -11.67 -7.40
N THR A 17 9.62 -12.11 -6.16
CA THR A 17 10.70 -11.60 -5.32
C THR A 17 12.07 -11.96 -5.87
N ALA A 18 12.24 -13.18 -6.42
CA ALA A 18 13.46 -13.60 -7.11
C ALA A 18 13.74 -12.71 -8.33
N LYS A 19 12.72 -12.41 -9.11
CA LYS A 19 12.84 -11.51 -10.27
C LYS A 19 13.17 -10.08 -9.86
N TRP A 20 12.59 -9.61 -8.75
CA TRP A 20 12.81 -8.25 -8.25
C TRP A 20 14.16 -8.07 -7.54
N ALA A 21 14.86 -9.15 -7.19
CA ALA A 21 16.16 -9.08 -6.54
C ALA A 21 17.21 -8.24 -7.31
N ARG A 22 17.06 -8.15 -8.64
CA ARG A 22 17.95 -7.35 -9.52
C ARG A 22 17.68 -5.85 -9.52
N TYR A 23 16.54 -5.41 -8.97
CA TYR A 23 16.16 -4.01 -8.94
C TYR A 23 16.71 -3.31 -7.70
N SER A 24 16.91 -2.00 -7.80
CA SER A 24 17.27 -1.16 -6.65
C SER A 24 16.12 -1.11 -5.62
N GLU A 25 16.44 -0.71 -4.39
CA GLU A 25 15.44 -0.57 -3.32
C GLU A 25 14.31 0.40 -3.71
N LYS A 26 14.67 1.51 -4.40
CA LYS A 26 13.68 2.46 -4.90
C LYS A 26 12.74 1.82 -5.91
N GLU A 27 13.29 1.11 -6.90
CA GLU A 27 12.49 0.43 -7.93
C GLU A 27 11.57 -0.63 -7.34
N LYS A 28 12.06 -1.38 -6.34
CA LYS A 28 11.23 -2.36 -5.61
C LYS A 28 10.08 -1.67 -4.87
N GLY A 29 10.35 -0.52 -4.25
CA GLY A 29 9.31 0.30 -3.62
C GLY A 29 8.25 0.74 -4.62
N ASP A 30 8.66 1.34 -5.73
CA ASP A 30 7.78 1.81 -6.79
C ASP A 30 6.94 0.64 -7.38
N LEU A 31 7.56 -0.53 -7.60
CA LEU A 31 6.87 -1.74 -8.08
C LEU A 31 5.87 -2.29 -7.06
N PHE A 32 6.21 -2.22 -5.77
CA PHE A 32 5.32 -2.67 -4.70
C PHE A 32 4.11 -1.77 -4.54
N GLU A 33 4.24 -0.47 -4.75
CA GLU A 33 3.10 0.46 -4.81
C GLU A 33 2.16 0.11 -5.98
N GLU A 34 2.72 -0.15 -7.16
CA GLU A 34 1.94 -0.57 -8.34
C GLU A 34 1.23 -1.91 -8.12
N LEU A 35 1.92 -2.89 -7.51
CA LEU A 35 1.34 -4.18 -7.15
C LEU A 35 0.22 -4.02 -6.12
N THR A 36 0.45 -3.19 -5.10
CA THR A 36 -0.55 -2.90 -4.07
C THR A 36 -1.80 -2.26 -4.70
N LYS A 37 -1.63 -1.32 -5.62
CA LYS A 37 -2.77 -0.74 -6.36
C LYS A 37 -3.54 -1.82 -7.12
N ALA A 38 -2.85 -2.70 -7.86
CA ALA A 38 -3.49 -3.81 -8.58
C ALA A 38 -4.24 -4.74 -7.61
N TYR A 39 -3.62 -5.08 -6.49
CA TYR A 39 -4.22 -5.91 -5.44
C TYR A 39 -5.51 -5.30 -4.89
N LEU A 40 -5.52 -4.01 -4.58
CA LEU A 40 -6.72 -3.31 -4.08
C LEU A 40 -7.86 -3.27 -5.12
N ILE A 41 -7.53 -3.30 -6.40
CA ILE A 41 -8.52 -3.29 -7.50
C ILE A 41 -9.07 -4.68 -7.76
N LEU A 42 -8.25 -5.72 -7.66
CA LEU A 42 -8.57 -7.08 -8.10
C LEU A 42 -9.01 -8.00 -6.96
N GLU A 43 -8.43 -7.86 -5.78
CA GLU A 43 -8.76 -8.70 -4.62
C GLU A 43 -10.21 -8.49 -4.18
N PRO A 44 -11.08 -9.51 -4.18
CA PRO A 44 -12.52 -9.37 -3.92
C PRO A 44 -12.87 -8.65 -2.63
N LYS A 45 -12.08 -8.85 -1.55
CA LYS A 45 -12.33 -8.21 -0.25
C LYS A 45 -12.19 -6.68 -0.28
N TYR A 46 -11.46 -6.13 -1.26
CA TYR A 46 -11.31 -4.70 -1.50
C TYR A 46 -12.13 -4.22 -2.69
N ALA A 47 -12.12 -4.98 -3.80
CA ALA A 47 -12.84 -4.64 -5.02
C ALA A 47 -14.35 -4.40 -4.78
N CYS A 48 -14.94 -5.12 -3.84
CA CYS A 48 -16.36 -4.92 -3.46
C CYS A 48 -16.62 -3.63 -2.64
N LYS A 49 -15.57 -2.94 -2.18
CA LYS A 49 -15.67 -1.74 -1.34
C LYS A 49 -15.15 -0.49 -2.02
N LEU A 50 -14.16 -0.63 -2.90
CA LEU A 50 -13.43 0.48 -3.50
C LEU A 50 -13.98 0.83 -4.88
N LYS A 51 -14.13 2.13 -5.11
CA LYS A 51 -14.55 2.71 -6.39
C LYS A 51 -13.37 3.16 -7.23
N HIS A 52 -12.41 3.83 -6.60
CA HIS A 52 -11.19 4.34 -7.22
C HIS A 52 -9.98 4.06 -6.35
N VAL A 53 -8.85 3.77 -6.99
CA VAL A 53 -7.55 3.59 -6.33
C VAL A 53 -6.50 4.33 -7.15
N TRP A 54 -5.82 5.31 -6.53
CA TRP A 54 -4.82 6.15 -7.18
C TRP A 54 -3.48 6.05 -6.47
N LEU A 55 -2.41 5.84 -7.23
CA LEU A 55 -1.06 6.11 -6.78
C LEU A 55 -0.90 7.62 -6.50
N GLY A 56 0.04 7.99 -5.63
CA GLY A 56 0.26 9.39 -5.26
C GLY A 56 0.31 10.36 -6.46
N ARG A 57 0.98 9.95 -7.55
CA ARG A 57 1.10 10.70 -8.81
C ARG A 57 -0.19 10.78 -9.65
N GLU A 58 -1.19 9.96 -9.35
CA GLU A 58 -2.44 9.84 -10.12
C GLU A 58 -3.61 10.51 -9.43
N ILE A 59 -3.44 10.96 -8.18
CA ILE A 59 -4.52 11.53 -7.39
C ILE A 59 -5.08 12.77 -8.09
N PRO A 60 -6.39 12.81 -8.40
CA PRO A 60 -7.02 14.00 -8.99
C PRO A 60 -6.83 15.23 -8.09
N GLN A 61 -6.53 16.38 -8.69
CA GLN A 61 -6.29 17.62 -7.96
C GLN A 61 -7.46 17.98 -7.02
N ALA A 62 -8.69 17.74 -7.44
CA ALA A 62 -9.88 17.97 -6.61
C ALA A 62 -9.89 17.10 -5.35
N VAL A 63 -9.46 15.83 -5.46
CA VAL A 63 -9.34 14.90 -4.33
C VAL A 63 -8.20 15.33 -3.41
N ALA A 64 -7.05 15.66 -3.97
CA ALA A 64 -5.90 16.13 -3.19
C ALA A 64 -6.23 17.38 -2.39
N LYS A 65 -6.94 18.33 -3.00
CA LYS A 65 -7.40 19.55 -2.34
C LYS A 65 -8.43 19.27 -1.23
N LYS A 66 -9.38 18.37 -1.49
CA LYS A 66 -10.41 17.95 -0.53
C LYS A 66 -9.78 17.32 0.72
N LEU A 67 -8.80 16.46 0.53
CA LEU A 67 -8.10 15.75 1.60
C LEU A 67 -6.98 16.59 2.24
N LYS A 68 -6.72 17.79 1.72
CA LYS A 68 -5.58 18.63 2.12
C LYS A 68 -4.24 17.88 2.09
N LEU A 69 -4.04 17.13 1.03
CA LEU A 69 -2.76 16.44 0.82
C LEU A 69 -1.64 17.46 0.66
N PRO A 70 -0.50 17.29 1.33
CA PRO A 70 0.66 18.15 1.13
C PRO A 70 1.20 17.98 -0.28
N SER A 71 1.90 19.02 -0.77
CA SER A 71 2.50 19.04 -2.11
C SER A 71 3.72 18.12 -2.28
N THR A 72 4.25 17.62 -1.18
CA THR A 72 5.40 16.72 -1.14
C THR A 72 4.97 15.36 -0.58
N ASP A 73 5.62 14.30 -1.05
CA ASP A 73 5.38 12.93 -0.58
C ASP A 73 5.88 12.75 0.86
N TYR A 74 4.96 12.49 1.77
CA TYR A 74 5.25 12.29 3.20
C TYR A 74 4.78 10.93 3.73
N GLY A 75 4.51 9.96 2.85
CA GLY A 75 4.20 8.59 3.25
C GLY A 75 2.73 8.18 3.13
N ILE A 76 1.96 8.83 2.25
CA ILE A 76 0.73 8.29 1.69
C ILE A 76 1.02 7.94 0.24
N ASP A 77 1.16 6.65 -0.03
CA ASP A 77 1.59 6.15 -1.34
C ASP A 77 0.40 5.95 -2.28
N ILE A 78 -0.77 5.59 -1.72
CA ILE A 78 -2.01 5.36 -2.45
C ILE A 78 -3.17 6.03 -1.71
N VAL A 79 -4.10 6.59 -2.46
CA VAL A 79 -5.42 7.03 -1.97
C VAL A 79 -6.49 6.19 -2.64
N ALA A 80 -7.42 5.67 -1.85
CA ALA A 80 -8.59 4.95 -2.37
C ALA A 80 -9.89 5.65 -1.96
N GLU A 81 -10.86 5.68 -2.87
CA GLU A 81 -12.22 6.13 -2.63
C GLU A 81 -13.13 4.92 -2.56
N THR A 82 -13.95 4.84 -1.52
CA THR A 82 -14.93 3.77 -1.37
C THR A 82 -16.18 4.03 -2.20
N LEU A 83 -17.00 2.99 -2.38
CA LEU A 83 -18.32 3.13 -3.02
C LEU A 83 -19.26 4.05 -2.24
N SER A 84 -19.06 4.21 -0.93
CA SER A 84 -19.80 5.15 -0.08
C SER A 84 -19.26 6.58 -0.11
N GLY A 85 -18.16 6.85 -0.83
CA GLY A 85 -17.53 8.17 -0.94
C GLY A 85 -16.58 8.54 0.18
N GLU A 86 -16.19 7.57 1.01
CA GLU A 86 -15.15 7.73 2.02
C GLU A 86 -13.76 7.56 1.39
N PHE A 87 -12.72 8.04 2.07
CA PHE A 87 -11.34 7.92 1.58
C PHE A 87 -10.47 7.14 2.54
N TRP A 88 -9.62 6.28 1.97
CA TRP A 88 -8.59 5.52 2.66
C TRP A 88 -7.21 6.03 2.29
N ALA A 89 -6.36 6.19 3.28
CA ALA A 89 -4.92 6.39 3.07
C ALA A 89 -4.22 5.04 3.09
N VAL A 90 -3.31 4.79 2.14
CA VAL A 90 -2.54 3.55 2.07
C VAL A 90 -1.05 3.87 2.07
N GLN A 91 -0.29 3.16 2.91
CA GLN A 91 1.16 3.19 2.90
C GLN A 91 1.72 1.83 2.49
N CYS A 92 2.72 1.84 1.62
CA CYS A 92 3.42 0.68 1.12
C CYS A 92 4.83 0.60 1.72
N LYS A 93 5.20 -0.53 2.29
CA LYS A 93 6.53 -0.77 2.88
C LYS A 93 7.10 -2.10 2.38
N TYR A 94 7.85 -2.03 1.26
CA TYR A 94 8.64 -3.17 0.82
C TYR A 94 9.81 -3.41 1.76
N ARG A 95 9.96 -4.65 2.21
CA ARG A 95 11.11 -5.13 2.99
C ARG A 95 11.69 -6.35 2.30
N GLN A 96 12.96 -6.30 1.95
CA GLN A 96 13.63 -7.43 1.32
C GLN A 96 13.81 -8.58 2.32
N ASP A 97 14.10 -8.26 3.57
CA ASP A 97 14.07 -9.20 4.69
C ASP A 97 12.68 -9.19 5.34
N SER A 98 11.90 -10.25 5.07
CA SER A 98 10.56 -10.43 5.63
C SER A 98 10.54 -10.59 7.16
N ASN A 99 11.68 -10.87 7.79
CA ASN A 99 11.81 -10.92 9.25
C ASN A 99 11.98 -9.53 9.89
N GLN A 100 12.25 -8.50 9.09
CA GLN A 100 12.39 -7.14 9.60
C GLN A 100 11.04 -6.60 10.08
N SER A 101 10.97 -6.22 11.36
CA SER A 101 9.75 -5.67 11.94
C SER A 101 9.44 -4.27 11.42
N LEU A 102 8.16 -3.99 11.17
CA LEU A 102 7.65 -2.63 11.08
C LEU A 102 7.43 -2.07 12.47
N THR A 103 8.19 -1.04 12.81
CA THR A 103 8.12 -0.37 14.10
C THR A 103 7.05 0.73 14.09
N PHE A 104 6.61 1.14 15.26
CA PHE A 104 5.74 2.32 15.40
C PHE A 104 6.37 3.56 14.76
N GLY A 105 7.67 3.79 14.97
CA GLY A 105 8.39 4.92 14.39
C GLY A 105 8.39 4.93 12.87
N ALA A 106 8.44 3.75 12.23
CA ALA A 106 8.38 3.64 10.77
C ALA A 106 7.03 4.06 10.17
N LEU A 107 5.96 4.02 10.97
CA LEU A 107 4.59 4.35 10.53
C LEU A 107 4.04 5.61 11.18
N SER A 108 4.77 6.22 12.13
CA SER A 108 4.31 7.42 12.85
C SER A 108 4.05 8.60 11.90
N THR A 109 4.88 8.78 10.88
CA THR A 109 4.69 9.83 9.86
C THR A 109 3.39 9.60 9.08
N PHE A 110 3.11 8.36 8.69
CA PHE A 110 1.86 8.00 8.02
C PHE A 110 0.64 8.32 8.89
N GLN A 111 0.66 7.92 10.16
CA GLN A 111 -0.44 8.18 11.09
C GLN A 111 -0.66 9.68 11.32
N ALA A 112 0.43 10.40 11.60
CA ALA A 112 0.38 11.84 11.81
C ALA A 112 -0.14 12.58 10.56
N LEU A 113 0.28 12.15 9.38
CA LEU A 113 -0.16 12.74 8.13
C LEU A 113 -1.62 12.41 7.83
N ALA A 114 -1.99 11.14 7.81
CA ALA A 114 -3.33 10.69 7.42
C ALA A 114 -4.44 11.20 8.36
N PHE A 115 -4.18 11.19 9.66
CA PHE A 115 -5.20 11.48 10.67
C PHE A 115 -4.96 12.77 11.47
N GLY A 116 -3.81 13.40 11.32
CA GLY A 116 -3.46 14.65 12.00
C GLY A 116 -3.40 15.86 11.07
N VAL A 117 -2.76 15.74 9.91
CA VAL A 117 -2.52 16.82 8.95
C VAL A 117 -3.58 16.84 7.86
N CYS A 118 -3.79 15.70 7.19
CA CYS A 118 -4.83 15.54 6.17
C CYS A 118 -6.22 15.52 6.81
N GLN A 119 -7.24 15.75 5.98
CA GLN A 119 -8.64 15.73 6.42
C GLN A 119 -9.44 14.77 5.55
N GLY A 120 -10.38 14.03 6.18
CA GLY A 120 -11.36 13.22 5.48
C GLY A 120 -10.95 11.76 5.21
N PHE A 121 -9.82 11.29 5.71
CA PHE A 121 -9.54 9.87 5.72
C PHE A 121 -10.33 9.17 6.83
N SER A 122 -11.14 8.18 6.45
CA SER A 122 -11.89 7.35 7.41
C SER A 122 -11.07 6.15 7.90
N TYR A 123 -10.10 5.70 7.10
CA TYR A 123 -9.33 4.48 7.34
C TYR A 123 -7.92 4.57 6.76
N GLY A 124 -6.98 3.90 7.40
CA GLY A 124 -5.62 3.72 6.93
C GLY A 124 -5.31 2.25 6.69
N LEU A 125 -4.61 1.94 5.60
CA LEU A 125 -4.16 0.59 5.30
C LEU A 125 -2.64 0.61 5.15
N VAL A 126 -1.95 -0.26 5.88
CA VAL A 126 -0.51 -0.46 5.77
C VAL A 126 -0.25 -1.78 5.08
N CYS A 127 0.34 -1.72 3.90
CA CYS A 127 0.72 -2.88 3.10
C CYS A 127 2.23 -3.10 3.22
N SER A 128 2.65 -4.27 3.67
CA SER A 128 4.06 -4.60 3.84
C SER A 128 4.36 -6.04 3.49
N THR A 129 5.60 -6.28 3.09
CA THR A 129 6.15 -7.61 2.79
C THR A 129 6.72 -8.30 4.03
N THR A 130 6.31 -7.90 5.23
CA THR A 130 6.68 -8.53 6.50
C THR A 130 5.46 -9.00 7.27
N GLU A 131 5.64 -10.04 8.09
CA GLU A 131 4.66 -10.50 9.08
C GLU A 131 4.80 -9.79 10.44
N ARG A 132 5.92 -9.09 10.65
CA ARG A 132 6.31 -8.56 11.94
C ARG A 132 5.91 -7.09 12.07
N PHE A 133 4.81 -6.86 12.78
CA PHE A 133 4.35 -5.53 13.15
C PHE A 133 4.51 -5.32 14.65
N SER A 134 4.89 -4.10 15.05
CA SER A 134 4.84 -3.72 16.47
C SER A 134 3.42 -3.94 17.01
N HIS A 135 3.32 -4.56 18.20
CA HIS A 135 2.03 -4.82 18.85
C HIS A 135 1.24 -3.52 19.15
N VAL A 136 1.93 -2.38 19.28
CA VAL A 136 1.29 -1.06 19.44
C VAL A 136 0.47 -0.67 18.22
N LEU A 137 0.81 -1.19 17.04
CA LEU A 137 0.10 -0.91 15.79
C LEU A 137 -1.15 -1.77 15.62
N LYS A 138 -1.16 -2.98 16.18
CA LYS A 138 -2.25 -3.95 16.04
C LYS A 138 -3.54 -3.59 16.78
N GLY A 139 -3.51 -2.60 17.66
CA GLY A 139 -4.66 -2.19 18.47
C GLY A 139 -5.36 -0.92 17.99
N GLN A 140 -5.13 -0.48 16.75
CA GLN A 140 -5.67 0.77 16.22
C GLN A 140 -6.90 0.50 15.35
N ASP A 141 -8.08 0.94 15.80
CA ASP A 141 -9.36 0.68 15.13
C ASP A 141 -9.46 1.24 13.70
N ARG A 142 -8.66 2.25 13.37
CA ARG A 142 -8.69 2.93 12.06
C ARG A 142 -7.60 2.47 11.11
N ILE A 143 -6.75 1.53 11.50
CA ILE A 143 -5.62 1.07 10.69
C ILE A 143 -5.69 -0.44 10.53
N GLY A 144 -5.72 -0.89 9.28
CA GLY A 144 -5.58 -2.28 8.90
C GLY A 144 -4.23 -2.57 8.27
N PHE A 145 -3.95 -3.86 8.08
CA PHE A 145 -2.68 -4.33 7.55
C PHE A 145 -2.89 -5.38 6.45
N CYS A 146 -2.09 -5.25 5.38
CA CYS A 146 -1.78 -6.35 4.47
C CYS A 146 -0.35 -6.79 4.77
N SER A 147 -0.18 -8.06 5.08
CA SER A 147 1.09 -8.63 5.49
C SER A 147 1.66 -9.59 4.45
N LEU A 148 2.80 -10.21 4.74
CA LEU A 148 3.44 -11.19 3.86
C LEU A 148 2.48 -12.32 3.43
N ASP A 149 1.62 -12.80 4.33
CA ASP A 149 0.66 -13.87 4.04
C ASP A 149 -0.30 -13.49 2.90
N ASP A 150 -0.74 -12.23 2.84
CA ASP A 150 -1.60 -11.74 1.75
C ASP A 150 -0.88 -11.86 0.40
N TRP A 151 0.40 -11.48 0.33
CA TRP A 151 1.20 -11.54 -0.89
C TRP A 151 1.57 -12.97 -1.29
N GLN A 152 1.88 -13.82 -0.32
CA GLN A 152 2.19 -15.23 -0.55
C GLN A 152 0.98 -16.03 -1.05
N SER A 153 -0.23 -15.53 -0.83
CA SER A 153 -1.46 -16.16 -1.33
C SER A 153 -1.76 -15.83 -2.80
N LEU A 154 -1.02 -14.87 -3.40
CA LEU A 154 -1.17 -14.56 -4.82
C LEU A 154 -0.62 -15.69 -5.68
N ASP A 155 -1.36 -16.05 -6.71
CA ASP A 155 -1.04 -17.08 -7.69
C ASP A 155 -0.96 -16.53 -9.12
N ALA A 156 -0.88 -17.41 -10.09
CA ALA A 156 -0.78 -17.06 -11.49
C ALA A 156 -2.04 -16.39 -12.07
N ASP A 157 -3.17 -16.47 -11.38
CA ASP A 157 -4.44 -15.91 -11.83
C ASP A 157 -4.61 -14.45 -11.37
N PHE A 158 -3.75 -13.97 -10.45
CA PHE A 158 -3.69 -12.56 -10.04
C PHE A 158 -2.97 -11.71 -11.11
#